data_47c2ab59887b9f1758a86ae6206f624a
#
_entry.id   47c2ab59887b9f1758a86ae6206f624a
#
_cell.length_a   1.000
_cell.length_b   1.000
_cell.length_c   1.000
_cell.angle_alpha   90.00
_cell.angle_beta   90.00
_cell.angle_gamma   90.00
#
_symmetry.space_group_name_H-M   'P 1'
#
loop_
_entity.id
_entity.type
_entity.pdbx_description
1 polymer ?
#
loop_
_entity_poly.entity_id
_entity_poly.type
_entity_poly.pdbx_seq_one_letter_code
_entity_poly.pdbx_strand_id
1 'polypeptide(L)'
;MGTVYVFFADGFEEIEAFTSVDVMRRAGLNVEMVTVTPDEIVTGAHDVPVLCDKNVVNCDFFDAELVLLPGGMPGASTLEKCGELRNLVLRFAQEQKPIAAICAAPMVLGKLGLLKGKKATCCLLYTSPSPRDRG
;
A
#
# COMPACT_ATOMS: atom_id res chain seq x y z
N MET A 1 -3.34 -20.50 5.24
CA MET A 1 -3.80 -19.17 4.89
C MET A 1 -2.64 -18.19 4.92
N GLY A 2 -2.55 -17.35 3.91
CA GLY A 2 -1.47 -16.37 3.83
C GLY A 2 -1.76 -15.10 4.62
N THR A 3 -0.87 -14.14 4.50
CA THR A 3 -0.94 -12.90 5.24
C THR A 3 -1.24 -11.73 4.30
N VAL A 4 -2.09 -10.82 4.76
CA VAL A 4 -2.33 -9.53 4.11
C VAL A 4 -1.38 -8.53 4.72
N TYR A 5 -0.58 -7.86 3.90
CA TYR A 5 0.34 -6.82 4.36
C TYR A 5 -0.18 -5.46 3.95
N VAL A 6 -0.38 -4.60 4.94
CA VAL A 6 -0.81 -3.22 4.73
C VAL A 6 0.39 -2.31 5.03
N PHE A 7 0.78 -1.48 4.07
CA PHE A 7 2.00 -0.70 4.17
C PHE A 7 1.72 0.73 4.63
N PHE A 8 2.45 1.15 5.65
CA PHE A 8 2.28 2.45 6.28
C PHE A 8 3.52 3.32 6.09
N ALA A 9 3.30 4.58 5.74
CA ALA A 9 4.33 5.60 5.70
C ALA A 9 3.74 6.86 6.30
N ASP A 10 4.59 7.75 6.84
CA ASP A 10 4.12 9.00 7.41
C ASP A 10 3.27 9.75 6.39
N GLY A 11 2.14 10.25 6.82
CA GLY A 11 1.18 10.92 5.94
C GLY A 11 0.16 9.98 5.30
N PHE A 12 0.03 8.74 5.79
CA PHE A 12 -1.01 7.84 5.31
C PHE A 12 -2.40 8.37 5.69
N GLU A 13 -3.42 7.98 4.94
CA GLU A 13 -4.80 8.36 5.24
C GLU A 13 -5.38 7.40 6.30
N GLU A 14 -5.66 7.92 7.50
CA GLU A 14 -6.05 7.11 8.64
C GLU A 14 -7.31 6.29 8.39
N ILE A 15 -8.34 6.93 7.84
CA ILE A 15 -9.62 6.23 7.65
C ILE A 15 -9.43 5.07 6.67
N GLU A 16 -8.73 5.29 5.58
CA GLU A 16 -8.52 4.24 4.58
C GLU A 16 -7.72 3.08 5.16
N ALA A 17 -6.62 3.40 5.83
CA ALA A 17 -5.75 2.37 6.37
C ALA A 17 -6.40 1.59 7.51
N PHE A 18 -6.96 2.30 8.49
CA PHE A 18 -7.51 1.65 9.67
C PHE A 18 -8.81 0.90 9.35
N THR A 19 -9.64 1.45 8.48
CA THR A 19 -10.87 0.76 8.07
C THR A 19 -10.53 -0.54 7.36
N SER A 20 -9.55 -0.51 6.47
CA SER A 20 -9.12 -1.70 5.74
C SER A 20 -8.60 -2.77 6.70
N VAL A 21 -7.72 -2.38 7.62
CA VAL A 21 -7.16 -3.32 8.61
C VAL A 21 -8.28 -3.90 9.47
N ASP A 22 -9.15 -3.04 10.00
CA ASP A 22 -10.21 -3.46 10.90
C ASP A 22 -11.18 -4.43 10.21
N VAL A 23 -11.66 -4.08 9.03
CA VAL A 23 -12.61 -4.90 8.29
C VAL A 23 -12.02 -6.27 7.97
N MET A 24 -10.77 -6.29 7.49
CA MET A 24 -10.13 -7.56 7.14
C MET A 24 -9.89 -8.44 8.37
N ARG A 25 -9.48 -7.85 9.49
CA ARG A 25 -9.31 -8.61 10.74
C ARG A 25 -10.62 -9.16 11.25
N ARG A 26 -11.70 -8.37 11.14
CA ARG A 26 -13.04 -8.85 11.52
C ARG A 26 -13.49 -10.01 10.63
N ALA A 27 -13.04 -10.03 9.39
CA ALA A 27 -13.35 -11.11 8.46
C ALA A 27 -12.51 -12.37 8.70
N GLY A 28 -11.61 -12.35 9.68
CA GLY A 28 -10.80 -13.51 10.03
C GLY A 28 -9.51 -13.62 9.24
N LEU A 29 -9.14 -12.59 8.49
CA LEU A 29 -7.88 -12.59 7.74
C LEU A 29 -6.70 -12.27 8.65
N ASN A 30 -5.55 -12.83 8.34
CA ASN A 30 -4.32 -12.51 9.04
C ASN A 30 -3.72 -11.25 8.42
N VAL A 31 -3.77 -10.13 9.14
CA VAL A 31 -3.37 -8.82 8.64
C VAL A 31 -2.21 -8.28 9.46
N GLU A 32 -1.13 -7.90 8.78
CA GLU A 32 0.03 -7.28 9.40
C GLU A 32 0.20 -5.86 8.88
N MET A 33 0.38 -4.92 9.81
CA MET A 33 0.72 -3.53 9.49
C MET A 33 2.23 -3.41 9.42
N VAL A 34 2.74 -2.94 8.28
CA VAL A 34 4.18 -2.86 8.02
C VAL A 34 4.57 -1.41 7.78
N THR A 35 5.54 -0.90 8.53
CA THR A 35 6.06 0.44 8.30
C THR A 35 7.25 0.41 7.34
N VAL A 36 7.31 1.41 6.48
CA VAL A 36 8.46 1.61 5.59
C VAL A 36 9.43 2.66 6.15
N THR A 37 9.12 3.23 7.32
CA THR A 37 9.99 4.22 7.98
C THR A 37 10.98 3.52 8.90
N PRO A 38 12.05 4.22 9.33
CA PRO A 38 12.97 3.63 10.32
C PRO A 38 12.32 3.37 11.67
N ASP A 39 11.23 4.07 11.99
CA ASP A 39 10.56 3.95 13.27
C ASP A 39 9.42 2.97 13.21
N GLU A 40 9.09 2.35 14.34
CA GLU A 40 7.95 1.45 14.45
C GLU A 40 6.63 2.21 14.48
N ILE A 41 6.66 3.49 14.89
CA ILE A 41 5.49 4.33 14.97
C ILE A 41 5.42 5.20 13.71
N VAL A 42 4.26 5.17 13.06
CA VAL A 42 4.00 5.94 11.85
C VAL A 42 2.83 6.88 12.14
N THR A 43 2.93 8.12 11.66
CA THR A 43 1.90 9.12 11.92
C THR A 43 1.15 9.43 10.63
N GLY A 44 -0.16 9.36 10.71
CA GLY A 44 -1.03 9.62 9.57
C GLY A 44 -1.09 11.10 9.19
N ALA A 45 -1.78 11.37 8.07
CA ALA A 45 -1.94 12.72 7.56
C ALA A 45 -2.70 13.65 8.53
N HIS A 46 -3.46 13.08 9.44
CA HIS A 46 -4.24 13.81 10.43
C HIS A 46 -3.69 13.63 11.84
N ASP A 47 -2.38 13.35 11.92
CA ASP A 47 -1.62 13.28 13.18
C ASP A 47 -1.99 12.14 14.11
N VAL A 48 -2.57 11.07 13.60
CA VAL A 48 -2.85 9.87 14.40
C VAL A 48 -1.66 8.93 14.31
N PRO A 49 -0.93 8.70 15.43
CA PRO A 49 0.19 7.76 15.41
C PRO A 49 -0.32 6.32 15.54
N VAL A 50 0.40 5.40 14.93
CA VAL A 50 0.09 3.98 15.03
C VAL A 50 1.40 3.20 15.17
N LEU A 51 1.38 2.21 16.05
CA LEU A 51 2.48 1.26 16.18
C LEU A 51 2.23 0.12 15.20
N CYS A 52 3.13 -0.02 14.24
CA CYS A 52 3.01 -1.08 13.25
C CYS A 52 3.51 -2.41 13.81
N ASP A 53 3.02 -3.50 13.22
CA ASP A 53 3.39 -4.84 13.65
C ASP A 53 4.81 -5.21 13.25
N LYS A 54 5.26 -4.72 12.10
CA LYS A 54 6.58 -5.08 11.55
C LYS A 54 7.20 -3.91 10.81
N ASN A 55 8.51 -3.97 10.64
CA ASN A 55 9.25 -3.04 9.81
C ASN A 55 9.63 -3.75 8.51
N VAL A 56 9.51 -3.05 7.39
CA VAL A 56 9.73 -3.61 6.06
C VAL A 56 11.11 -4.28 5.91
N VAL A 57 12.13 -3.74 6.57
CA VAL A 57 13.49 -4.29 6.47
C VAL A 57 13.64 -5.66 7.14
N ASN A 58 12.69 -6.03 8.00
CA ASN A 58 12.72 -7.29 8.73
C ASN A 58 11.77 -8.33 8.14
N CYS A 59 11.18 -8.04 6.99
CA CYS A 59 10.20 -8.93 6.38
C CYS A 59 10.73 -9.52 5.09
N ASP A 60 10.40 -10.79 4.81
CA ASP A 60 10.68 -11.40 3.52
C ASP A 60 9.41 -11.60 2.69
N PHE A 61 8.24 -11.47 3.32
CA PHE A 61 6.93 -11.51 2.67
C PHE A 61 6.64 -12.82 1.92
N PHE A 62 7.30 -13.92 2.31
CA PHE A 62 7.09 -15.17 1.58
C PHE A 62 5.67 -15.71 1.72
N ASP A 63 4.99 -15.35 2.81
CA ASP A 63 3.61 -15.76 3.08
C ASP A 63 2.59 -14.73 2.60
N ALA A 64 3.01 -13.72 1.85
CA ALA A 64 2.12 -12.66 1.43
C ALA A 64 1.09 -13.16 0.42
N GLU A 65 -0.17 -12.85 0.67
CA GLU A 65 -1.31 -13.21 -0.15
C GLU A 65 -1.95 -11.99 -0.81
N LEU A 66 -1.87 -10.86 -0.13
CA LEU A 66 -2.41 -9.58 -0.62
C LEU A 66 -1.54 -8.46 -0.09
N VAL A 67 -1.26 -7.49 -0.94
CA VAL A 67 -0.59 -6.25 -0.56
C VAL A 67 -1.60 -5.13 -0.68
N LEU A 68 -1.74 -4.32 0.38
CA LEU A 68 -2.65 -3.19 0.39
C LEU A 68 -1.89 -1.90 0.64
N LEU A 69 -2.11 -0.92 -0.23
CA LEU A 69 -1.46 0.39 -0.18
C LEU A 69 -2.50 1.45 0.11
N PRO A 70 -2.56 2.00 1.34
CA PRO A 70 -3.47 3.09 1.65
C PRO A 70 -3.05 4.36 0.95
N GLY A 71 -4.02 5.26 0.76
CA GLY A 71 -3.73 6.57 0.19
C GLY A 71 -3.19 7.54 1.21
N GLY A 72 -3.33 8.83 0.89
CA GLY A 72 -2.82 9.93 1.69
C GLY A 72 -1.49 10.43 1.16
N MET A 73 -1.24 11.71 1.38
CA MET A 73 0.01 12.34 0.97
C MET A 73 0.65 12.98 2.20
N PRO A 74 1.96 12.89 2.34
CA PRO A 74 2.94 12.32 1.41
C PRO A 74 3.11 10.79 1.51
N GLY A 75 2.25 10.10 2.26
CA GLY A 75 2.40 8.66 2.47
C GLY A 75 2.57 7.88 1.17
N ALA A 76 1.68 8.10 0.19
CA ALA A 76 1.75 7.39 -1.09
C ALA A 76 3.07 7.66 -1.83
N SER A 77 3.57 8.90 -1.77
CA SER A 77 4.86 9.24 -2.39
C SER A 77 6.01 8.52 -1.71
N THR A 78 5.96 8.38 -0.40
CA THR A 78 6.98 7.68 0.37
C THR A 78 6.96 6.18 0.04
N LEU A 79 5.77 5.59 -0.08
CA LEU A 79 5.64 4.19 -0.48
C LEU A 79 6.26 3.96 -1.85
N GLU A 80 6.03 4.87 -2.78
CA GLU A 80 6.59 4.78 -4.13
C GLU A 80 8.12 4.67 -4.11
N LYS A 81 8.76 5.31 -3.14
CA LYS A 81 10.22 5.35 -3.06
C LYS A 81 10.81 4.18 -2.28
N CYS A 82 9.99 3.33 -1.68
CA CYS A 82 10.48 2.22 -0.88
C CYS A 82 10.90 1.06 -1.78
N GLY A 83 12.21 0.74 -1.77
CA GLY A 83 12.76 -0.32 -2.62
C GLY A 83 12.22 -1.69 -2.29
N GLU A 84 12.08 -2.01 -1.01
CA GLU A 84 11.55 -3.30 -0.57
C GLU A 84 10.10 -3.48 -1.04
N LEU A 85 9.29 -2.43 -0.92
CA LEU A 85 7.92 -2.49 -1.39
C LEU A 85 7.87 -2.63 -2.91
N ARG A 86 8.72 -1.90 -3.63
CA ARG A 86 8.77 -2.00 -5.08
C ARG A 86 9.05 -3.43 -5.52
N ASN A 87 10.04 -4.07 -4.90
CA ASN A 87 10.40 -5.44 -5.24
C ASN A 87 9.25 -6.41 -4.97
N LEU A 88 8.55 -6.22 -3.86
CA LEU A 88 7.38 -7.05 -3.53
C LEU A 88 6.26 -6.86 -4.55
N VAL A 89 5.97 -5.61 -4.91
CA VAL A 89 4.90 -5.30 -5.86
C VAL A 89 5.22 -5.90 -7.23
N LEU A 90 6.46 -5.79 -7.68
CA LEU A 90 6.86 -6.37 -8.95
C LEU A 90 6.75 -7.90 -8.94
N ARG A 91 7.14 -8.52 -7.82
CA ARG A 91 6.99 -9.97 -7.67
C ARG A 91 5.52 -10.38 -7.74
N PHE A 92 4.64 -9.62 -7.04
CA PHE A 92 3.21 -9.90 -7.06
C PHE A 92 2.63 -9.79 -8.47
N ALA A 93 3.08 -8.78 -9.22
CA ALA A 93 2.62 -8.62 -10.60
C ALA A 93 3.05 -9.81 -11.47
N GLN A 94 4.27 -10.29 -11.31
CA GLN A 94 4.77 -11.44 -12.05
C GLN A 94 4.03 -12.71 -11.69
N GLU A 95 3.67 -12.88 -10.43
CA GLU A 95 2.96 -14.06 -9.94
C GLU A 95 1.44 -13.92 -10.05
N GLN A 96 0.97 -12.80 -10.58
CA GLN A 96 -0.45 -12.51 -10.74
C GLN A 96 -1.22 -12.55 -9.42
N LYS A 97 -0.57 -12.11 -8.34
CA LYS A 97 -1.19 -12.01 -7.04
C LYS A 97 -1.84 -10.62 -6.86
N PRO A 98 -2.89 -10.53 -6.04
CA PRO A 98 -3.65 -9.29 -5.91
C PRO A 98 -2.89 -8.19 -5.15
N ILE A 99 -3.03 -6.97 -5.65
CA ILE A 99 -2.53 -5.75 -5.03
C ILE A 99 -3.70 -4.79 -4.97
N ALA A 100 -3.99 -4.26 -3.78
CA ALA A 100 -5.03 -3.26 -3.60
C ALA A 100 -4.37 -1.92 -3.32
N ALA A 101 -4.80 -0.88 -4.04
CA ALA A 101 -4.29 0.46 -3.83
C ALA A 101 -5.46 1.41 -3.79
N ILE A 102 -5.52 2.27 -2.78
CA ILE A 102 -6.68 3.09 -2.49
C ILE A 102 -6.34 4.57 -2.66
N CYS A 103 -7.30 5.35 -3.17
CA CYS A 103 -7.23 6.81 -3.25
C CYS A 103 -6.00 7.28 -4.04
N ALA A 104 -4.99 7.84 -3.38
CA ALA A 104 -3.77 8.31 -4.04
C ALA A 104 -2.76 7.20 -4.32
N ALA A 105 -2.89 6.06 -3.67
CA ALA A 105 -1.90 4.99 -3.77
C ALA A 105 -1.79 4.35 -5.16
N PRO A 106 -2.81 4.34 -6.03
CA PRO A 106 -2.61 3.81 -7.38
C PRO A 106 -1.46 4.45 -8.14
N MET A 107 -1.04 5.66 -7.78
CA MET A 107 0.11 6.28 -8.44
C MET A 107 1.41 5.48 -8.21
N VAL A 108 1.50 4.74 -7.10
CA VAL A 108 2.65 3.86 -6.85
C VAL A 108 2.74 2.81 -7.96
N LEU A 109 1.60 2.18 -8.26
CA LEU A 109 1.52 1.16 -9.30
C LEU A 109 1.73 1.77 -10.69
N GLY A 110 1.18 2.97 -10.92
CA GLY A 110 1.34 3.66 -12.19
C GLY A 110 2.80 3.99 -12.49
N LYS A 111 3.54 4.43 -11.47
CA LYS A 111 4.98 4.73 -11.63
C LYS A 111 5.79 3.48 -11.96
N LEU A 112 5.32 2.32 -11.57
CA LEU A 112 5.97 1.05 -11.90
C LEU A 112 5.46 0.45 -13.21
N GLY A 113 4.53 1.14 -13.89
CA GLY A 113 3.97 0.65 -15.15
C GLY A 113 2.97 -0.47 -14.98
N LEU A 114 2.50 -0.74 -13.78
CA LEU A 114 1.64 -1.89 -13.51
C LEU A 114 0.17 -1.64 -13.80
N LEU A 115 -0.22 -0.39 -14.02
CA LEU A 115 -1.63 -0.06 -14.31
C LEU A 115 -1.95 -0.11 -15.80
N LYS A 116 -0.96 -0.30 -16.63
CA LYS A 116 -1.16 -0.32 -18.07
C LYS A 116 -2.11 -1.45 -18.44
N GLY A 117 -3.20 -1.10 -19.11
CA GLY A 117 -4.20 -2.08 -19.50
C GLY A 117 -5.16 -2.52 -18.40
N LYS A 118 -5.07 -1.92 -17.22
CA LYS A 118 -5.93 -2.26 -16.09
C LYS A 118 -6.79 -1.07 -15.71
N LYS A 119 -7.95 -1.37 -15.13
CA LYS A 119 -8.81 -0.32 -14.62
C LYS A 119 -8.23 0.23 -13.32
N ALA A 120 -8.16 1.56 -13.22
CA ALA A 120 -7.65 2.21 -12.02
C ALA A 120 -8.22 3.61 -11.91
N THR A 121 -8.40 4.06 -10.68
CA THR A 121 -8.75 5.45 -10.40
C THR A 121 -7.78 5.98 -9.35
N CYS A 122 -7.62 7.29 -9.36
CA CYS A 122 -6.76 7.95 -8.40
C CYS A 122 -7.42 9.24 -7.94
N CYS A 123 -7.42 9.45 -6.63
CA CYS A 123 -8.11 10.57 -5.99
C CYS A 123 -7.20 11.79 -5.87
N LEU A 124 -6.55 12.18 -6.96
CA LEU A 124 -5.63 13.31 -6.98
C LEU A 124 -6.01 14.31 -8.04
N LEU A 125 -5.43 15.49 -7.94
CA LEU A 125 -5.66 16.55 -8.90
C LEU A 125 -5.01 16.26 -10.25
N TYR A 126 -4.05 15.36 -10.29
CA TYR A 126 -3.44 14.90 -11.53
C TYR A 126 -3.70 13.40 -11.70
N THR A 127 -3.71 12.96 -12.94
CA THR A 127 -3.97 11.56 -13.22
C THR A 127 -2.70 10.72 -13.06
N SER A 128 -2.89 9.45 -12.76
CA SER A 128 -1.78 8.50 -12.78
C SER A 128 -1.38 8.28 -14.24
N PRO A 129 -0.18 7.77 -14.51
CA PRO A 129 0.27 7.54 -15.89
C PRO A 129 -0.38 6.35 -16.58
N SER A 130 -1.42 5.79 -16.02
CA SER A 130 -2.12 4.67 -16.64
C SER A 130 -2.84 5.12 -17.92
N PRO A 131 -2.80 4.33 -19.00
CA PRO A 131 -3.60 4.62 -20.19
C PRO A 131 -5.09 4.71 -19.88
N ARG A 132 -5.54 4.06 -18.86
CA ARG A 132 -6.93 4.04 -18.43
C ARG A 132 -7.43 5.41 -18.04
N ASP A 133 -6.55 6.23 -17.46
CA ASP A 133 -6.93 7.54 -16.99
C ASP A 133 -7.16 8.52 -18.11
N ARG A 134 -6.72 8.22 -19.29
CA ARG A 134 -6.83 9.12 -20.42
C ARG A 134 -7.87 8.68 -21.43
N GLY A 135 -8.50 7.60 -21.18
CA GLY A 135 -9.44 7.14 -22.15
C GLY A 135 -10.42 6.20 -21.63
#